data_e00decf6e910eefedb5f63e2f344e147
#
_entry.id   e00decf6e910eefedb5f63e2f344e147
#
_cell.length_a   1.000
_cell.length_b   1.000
_cell.length_c   1.000
_cell.angle_alpha   90.00
_cell.angle_beta   90.00
_cell.angle_gamma   90.00
#
_symmetry.space_group_name_H-M   'P 1'
#
loop_
_entity.id
_entity.type
_entity.pdbx_description
1 polymer ?
#
loop_
_entity_poly.entity_id
_entity_poly.type
_entity_poly.pdbx_seq_one_letter_code
_entity_poly.pdbx_strand_id
1 'polypeptide(L)'
;MTALTASRRQAAILAEVEAKGFVTLEALAEAFSVSMQTVRRDVIALQERGLIERFHGGAGAKGRIGFNRLEHSTKRAINVPEKAAIAGHVVGRLAHLSFVYIDVGTTMEAVATALDGQPRLSIVTNSLHVAAS
;
A
#
# COMPACT_ATOMS: atom_id res chain seq x y z
N MET A 1 18.82 -15.99 18.62
CA MET A 1 18.42 -16.21 17.20
C MET A 1 19.54 -15.72 16.31
N THR A 2 20.10 -16.59 15.48
CA THR A 2 21.21 -16.23 14.59
C THR A 2 20.64 -15.39 13.44
N ALA A 3 21.13 -14.15 13.27
CA ALA A 3 20.71 -13.29 12.16
C ALA A 3 20.99 -14.00 10.81
N LEU A 4 20.01 -14.02 9.93
CA LEU A 4 20.16 -14.57 8.59
C LEU A 4 21.25 -13.81 7.84
N THR A 5 22.13 -14.53 7.15
CA THR A 5 23.08 -13.90 6.23
C THR A 5 22.32 -13.17 5.14
N ALA A 6 22.90 -12.12 4.54
CA ALA A 6 22.25 -11.35 3.47
C ALA A 6 21.73 -12.24 2.33
N SER A 7 22.53 -13.23 1.90
CA SER A 7 22.15 -14.16 0.83
C SER A 7 20.91 -15.02 1.21
N ARG A 8 20.88 -15.56 2.43
CA ARG A 8 19.73 -16.35 2.90
C ARG A 8 18.49 -15.50 3.08
N ARG A 9 18.65 -14.26 3.54
CA ARG A 9 17.53 -13.33 3.69
C ARG A 9 16.98 -12.91 2.34
N GLN A 10 17.83 -12.61 1.35
CA GLN A 10 17.38 -12.30 -0.02
C GLN A 10 16.62 -13.47 -0.65
N ALA A 11 17.09 -14.71 -0.47
CA ALA A 11 16.35 -15.88 -0.95
C ALA A 11 14.97 -16.02 -0.29
N ALA A 12 14.88 -15.76 1.02
CA ALA A 12 13.61 -15.79 1.75
C ALA A 12 12.68 -14.65 1.33
N ILE A 13 13.20 -13.43 1.09
CA ILE A 13 12.42 -12.30 0.53
C ILE A 13 11.85 -12.66 -0.83
N LEU A 14 12.66 -13.27 -1.72
CA LEU A 14 12.20 -13.69 -3.04
C LEU A 14 11.05 -14.70 -2.93
N ALA A 15 11.19 -15.71 -2.07
CA ALA A 15 10.15 -16.72 -1.84
C ALA A 15 8.83 -16.10 -1.32
N GLU A 16 8.92 -15.16 -0.36
CA GLU A 16 7.76 -14.42 0.14
C GLU A 16 7.07 -13.60 -0.96
N VAL A 17 7.84 -12.91 -1.78
CA VAL A 17 7.32 -12.11 -2.89
C VAL A 17 6.68 -12.99 -3.95
N GLU A 18 7.27 -14.14 -4.28
CA GLU A 18 6.71 -15.10 -5.24
C GLU A 18 5.40 -15.73 -4.73
N ALA A 19 5.35 -16.09 -3.46
CA ALA A 19 4.17 -16.70 -2.84
C ALA A 19 2.99 -15.73 -2.73
N LYS A 20 3.26 -14.48 -2.28
CA LYS A 20 2.22 -13.47 -1.98
C LYS A 20 1.96 -12.51 -3.17
N GLY A 21 2.81 -12.52 -4.19
CA GLY A 21 2.75 -11.60 -5.32
C GLY A 21 3.29 -10.20 -5.01
N PHE A 22 3.03 -9.66 -3.81
CA PHE A 22 3.54 -8.40 -3.30
C PHE A 22 3.72 -8.47 -1.78
N VAL A 23 4.77 -7.82 -1.26
CA VAL A 23 5.04 -7.69 0.19
C VAL A 23 5.56 -6.29 0.49
N THR A 24 5.08 -5.69 1.58
CA THR A 24 5.56 -4.38 2.04
C THR A 24 6.94 -4.48 2.66
N LEU A 25 7.72 -3.39 2.62
CA LEU A 25 9.03 -3.33 3.27
C LEU A 25 8.92 -3.49 4.79
N GLU A 26 7.86 -2.95 5.38
CA GLU A 26 7.54 -3.06 6.81
C GLU A 26 7.32 -4.53 7.21
N ALA A 27 6.47 -5.25 6.47
CA ALA A 27 6.20 -6.66 6.72
C ALA A 27 7.47 -7.52 6.58
N LEU A 28 8.33 -7.22 5.61
CA LEU A 28 9.63 -7.89 5.46
C LEU A 28 10.57 -7.55 6.62
N ALA A 29 10.63 -6.30 7.07
CA ALA A 29 11.46 -5.86 8.19
C ALA A 29 11.06 -6.58 9.49
N GLU A 30 9.76 -6.69 9.74
CA GLU A 30 9.18 -7.40 10.87
C GLU A 30 9.45 -8.90 10.79
N ALA A 31 9.13 -9.54 9.66
CA ALA A 31 9.29 -10.98 9.45
C ALA A 31 10.74 -11.46 9.63
N PHE A 32 11.70 -10.65 9.19
CA PHE A 32 13.14 -11.00 9.29
C PHE A 32 13.86 -10.34 10.48
N SER A 33 13.15 -9.57 11.31
CA SER A 33 13.69 -8.86 12.49
C SER A 33 14.93 -8.02 12.13
N VAL A 34 14.84 -7.27 11.03
CA VAL A 34 15.89 -6.36 10.55
C VAL A 34 15.36 -4.95 10.32
N SER A 35 16.25 -3.98 10.19
CA SER A 35 15.86 -2.60 9.91
C SER A 35 15.26 -2.46 8.49
N MET A 36 14.38 -1.47 8.31
CA MET A 36 13.85 -1.06 7.00
C MET A 36 14.97 -0.78 5.98
N GLN A 37 16.08 -0.18 6.44
CA GLN A 37 17.22 0.11 5.59
C GLN A 37 17.89 -1.17 5.07
N THR A 38 17.94 -2.20 5.90
CA THR A 38 18.47 -3.52 5.51
C THR A 38 17.58 -4.15 4.44
N VAL A 39 16.26 -4.16 4.66
CA VAL A 39 15.28 -4.66 3.67
C VAL A 39 15.39 -3.90 2.35
N ARG A 40 15.46 -2.56 2.40
CA ARG A 40 15.60 -1.75 1.18
C ARG A 40 16.82 -2.13 0.37
N ARG A 41 17.98 -2.39 1.01
CA ARG A 41 19.20 -2.85 0.34
C ARG A 41 19.01 -4.22 -0.30
N ASP A 42 18.38 -5.15 0.41
CA ASP A 42 18.12 -6.49 -0.11
C ASP A 42 17.18 -6.47 -1.29
N VAL A 43 16.12 -5.68 -1.23
CA VAL A 43 15.15 -5.49 -2.32
C VAL A 43 15.81 -4.83 -3.55
N ILE A 44 16.68 -3.84 -3.35
CA ILE A 44 17.46 -3.24 -4.44
C ILE A 44 18.33 -4.29 -5.11
N ALA A 45 19.10 -5.08 -4.34
CA ALA A 45 19.97 -6.13 -4.87
C ALA A 45 19.19 -7.20 -5.67
N LEU A 46 17.99 -7.57 -5.20
CA LEU A 46 17.12 -8.51 -5.93
C LEU A 46 16.55 -7.89 -7.21
N GLN A 47 16.20 -6.60 -7.18
CA GLN A 47 15.75 -5.86 -8.36
C GLN A 47 16.86 -5.73 -9.41
N GLU A 48 18.08 -5.39 -9.02
CA GLU A 48 19.24 -5.30 -9.92
C GLU A 48 19.55 -6.64 -10.60
N ARG A 49 19.30 -7.74 -9.91
CA ARG A 49 19.38 -9.10 -10.47
C ARG A 49 18.14 -9.46 -11.32
N GLY A 50 17.17 -8.58 -11.43
CA GLY A 50 15.95 -8.78 -12.21
C GLY A 50 15.00 -9.84 -11.66
N LEU A 51 15.08 -10.19 -10.38
CA LEU A 51 14.27 -11.24 -9.74
C LEU A 51 12.93 -10.73 -9.24
N ILE A 52 12.86 -9.46 -8.83
CA ILE A 52 11.65 -8.81 -8.34
C ILE A 52 11.51 -7.42 -8.95
N GLU A 53 10.34 -6.83 -8.81
CA GLU A 53 10.05 -5.42 -9.10
C GLU A 53 9.86 -4.65 -7.80
N ARG A 54 10.46 -3.47 -7.71
CA ARG A 54 10.30 -2.58 -6.56
C ARG A 54 9.17 -1.59 -6.83
N PHE A 55 8.29 -1.44 -5.85
CA PHE A 55 7.22 -0.47 -5.81
C PHE A 55 7.40 0.49 -4.64
N HIS A 56 6.65 1.58 -4.66
CA HIS A 56 6.61 2.48 -3.50
C HIS A 56 6.05 1.74 -2.28
N GLY A 57 6.88 1.55 -1.25
CA GLY A 57 6.51 0.84 -0.03
C GLY A 57 6.64 -0.68 -0.06
N GLY A 58 7.12 -1.32 -1.16
CA GLY A 58 7.20 -2.78 -1.19
C GLY A 58 7.93 -3.38 -2.39
N ALA A 59 7.85 -4.69 -2.49
CA ALA A 59 8.40 -5.49 -3.58
C ALA A 59 7.36 -6.46 -4.13
N GLY A 60 7.35 -6.65 -5.44
CA GLY A 60 6.44 -7.55 -6.15
C GLY A 60 7.16 -8.50 -7.10
N ALA A 61 6.48 -9.60 -7.46
CA ALA A 61 7.00 -10.60 -8.37
C ALA A 61 7.10 -10.03 -9.78
N LYS A 62 8.23 -10.27 -10.46
CA LYS A 62 8.49 -9.78 -11.81
C LYS A 62 7.44 -10.27 -12.80
N GLY A 63 6.89 -9.35 -13.59
CA GLY A 63 5.93 -9.64 -14.66
C GLY A 63 4.53 -10.08 -14.18
N ARG A 64 4.32 -10.25 -12.90
CA ARG A 64 3.01 -10.63 -12.34
C ARG A 64 2.13 -9.44 -11.99
N ILE A 65 2.74 -8.27 -11.78
CA ILE A 65 1.99 -7.12 -11.28
C ILE A 65 2.45 -5.85 -12.00
N GLY A 66 1.67 -5.36 -12.96
CA GLY A 66 1.62 -3.91 -13.16
C GLY A 66 1.01 -3.29 -11.90
N PHE A 67 1.48 -2.15 -11.46
CA PHE A 67 0.96 -1.43 -10.26
C PHE A 67 -0.57 -1.32 -10.23
N ASN A 68 -1.20 -1.36 -11.41
CA ASN A 68 -2.65 -1.37 -11.57
C ASN A 68 -3.34 -2.72 -11.25
N ARG A 69 -2.57 -3.80 -11.02
CA ARG A 69 -3.09 -5.15 -10.75
C ARG A 69 -2.86 -5.65 -9.32
N LEU A 70 -2.31 -4.82 -8.44
CA LEU A 70 -2.30 -5.14 -7.00
C LEU A 70 -3.75 -5.35 -6.56
N GLU A 71 -4.02 -6.46 -5.89
CA GLU A 71 -5.33 -6.68 -5.28
C GLU A 71 -5.72 -5.49 -4.41
N HIS A 72 -7.00 -5.18 -4.39
CA HIS A 72 -7.54 -4.05 -3.63
C HIS A 72 -7.14 -4.10 -2.16
N SER A 73 -7.15 -5.28 -1.54
CA SER A 73 -6.73 -5.52 -0.16
C SER A 73 -5.28 -5.09 0.08
N THR A 74 -4.37 -5.44 -0.83
CA THR A 74 -2.96 -5.04 -0.77
C THR A 74 -2.81 -3.51 -0.90
N LYS A 75 -3.49 -2.90 -1.88
CA LYS A 75 -3.48 -1.42 -2.04
C LYS A 75 -4.03 -0.72 -0.81
N ARG A 76 -5.05 -1.29 -0.17
CA ARG A 76 -5.65 -0.73 1.05
C ARG A 76 -4.68 -0.77 2.23
N ALA A 77 -3.87 -1.81 2.35
CA ALA A 77 -2.94 -2.03 3.46
C ALA A 77 -1.64 -1.20 3.37
N ILE A 78 -1.26 -0.69 2.19
CA ILE A 78 -0.02 0.10 2.03
C ILE A 78 -0.28 1.60 2.21
N ASN A 79 0.71 2.31 2.77
CA ASN A 79 0.69 3.78 2.96
C ASN A 79 -0.55 4.27 3.74
N VAL A 80 -0.96 3.51 4.75
CA VAL A 80 -2.16 3.84 5.55
C VAL A 80 -2.04 5.20 6.24
N PRO A 81 -0.91 5.54 6.90
CA PRO A 81 -0.73 6.86 7.54
C PRO A 81 -0.81 8.01 6.54
N GLU A 82 -0.21 7.86 5.37
CA GLU A 82 -0.21 8.89 4.32
C GLU A 82 -1.61 9.11 3.76
N LYS A 83 -2.38 8.03 3.54
CA LYS A 83 -3.78 8.11 3.11
C LYS A 83 -4.64 8.80 4.15
N ALA A 84 -4.43 8.48 5.43
CA ALA A 84 -5.15 9.12 6.52
C ALA A 84 -4.81 10.63 6.62
N ALA A 85 -3.56 11.01 6.44
CA ALA A 85 -3.13 12.40 6.40
C ALA A 85 -3.75 13.16 5.22
N ILE A 86 -3.77 12.56 4.02
CA ILE A 86 -4.45 13.12 2.85
C ILE A 86 -5.94 13.28 3.13
N ALA A 87 -6.61 12.25 3.65
CA ALA A 87 -8.02 12.28 3.97
C ALA A 87 -8.36 13.41 4.93
N GLY A 88 -7.63 13.56 6.05
CA GLY A 88 -7.84 14.65 7.01
C GLY A 88 -7.69 16.04 6.38
N HIS A 89 -6.72 16.20 5.47
CA HIS A 89 -6.51 17.46 4.76
C HIS A 89 -7.65 17.80 3.79
N VAL A 90 -8.15 16.79 3.08
CA VAL A 90 -9.27 16.93 2.14
C VAL A 90 -10.56 17.27 2.88
N VAL A 91 -10.90 16.56 3.95
CA VAL A 91 -12.11 16.80 4.76
C VAL A 91 -12.22 18.26 5.21
N GLY A 92 -11.11 18.84 5.71
CA GLY A 92 -11.09 20.24 6.12
C GLY A 92 -11.41 21.22 4.99
N ARG A 93 -11.16 20.85 3.72
CA ARG A 93 -11.45 21.66 2.56
C ARG A 93 -12.87 21.48 2.00
N LEU A 94 -13.51 20.36 2.31
CA LEU A 94 -14.83 20.02 1.81
C LEU A 94 -15.98 20.48 2.73
N ALA A 95 -15.69 20.92 3.95
CA ALA A 95 -16.69 21.25 4.99
C ALA A 95 -17.75 22.28 4.56
N HIS A 96 -17.51 23.07 3.52
CA HIS A 96 -18.43 24.07 3.00
C HIS A 96 -19.18 23.62 1.73
N LEU A 97 -18.87 22.42 1.22
CA LEU A 97 -19.52 21.87 0.04
C LEU A 97 -20.76 21.05 0.42
N SER A 98 -21.74 21.04 -0.48
CA SER A 98 -22.93 20.22 -0.35
C SER A 98 -22.88 18.96 -1.23
N PHE A 99 -21.92 18.89 -2.16
CA PHE A 99 -21.81 17.80 -3.12
C PHE A 99 -20.34 17.55 -3.50
N VAL A 100 -19.96 16.28 -3.58
CA VAL A 100 -18.64 15.85 -4.09
C VAL A 100 -18.78 14.57 -4.93
N TYR A 101 -17.95 14.45 -5.95
CA TYR A 101 -17.74 13.20 -6.67
C TYR A 101 -16.43 12.55 -6.19
N ILE A 102 -16.49 11.29 -5.77
CA ILE A 102 -15.34 10.51 -5.32
C ILE A 102 -15.15 9.32 -6.26
N ASP A 103 -14.02 9.27 -6.93
CA ASP A 103 -13.66 8.21 -7.87
C ASP A 103 -13.07 6.97 -7.15
N VAL A 104 -12.73 5.94 -7.90
CA VAL A 104 -12.14 4.71 -7.39
C VAL A 104 -10.74 4.93 -6.83
N GLY A 105 -10.39 4.22 -5.76
CA GLY A 105 -9.04 4.18 -5.20
C GLY A 105 -9.03 4.12 -3.67
N THR A 106 -8.04 3.42 -3.12
CA THR A 106 -7.94 3.20 -1.67
C THR A 106 -7.63 4.48 -0.87
N THR A 107 -7.07 5.50 -1.49
CA THR A 107 -6.96 6.85 -0.91
C THR A 107 -8.32 7.53 -0.87
N MET A 108 -9.13 7.36 -1.90
CA MET A 108 -10.50 7.89 -1.96
C MET A 108 -11.42 7.21 -0.96
N GLU A 109 -11.22 5.92 -0.70
CA GLU A 109 -11.90 5.19 0.39
C GLU A 109 -11.54 5.77 1.76
N ALA A 110 -10.26 6.09 2.01
CA ALA A 110 -9.85 6.76 3.24
C ALA A 110 -10.49 8.15 3.39
N VAL A 111 -10.64 8.90 2.29
CA VAL A 111 -11.35 10.18 2.27
C VAL A 111 -12.84 9.97 2.59
N ALA A 112 -13.50 9.00 1.95
CA ALA A 112 -14.91 8.70 2.18
C ALA A 112 -15.17 8.31 3.65
N THR A 113 -14.34 7.43 4.21
CA THR A 113 -14.41 7.06 5.63
C THR A 113 -14.24 8.28 6.55
N ALA A 114 -13.34 9.20 6.21
CA ALA A 114 -13.11 10.41 7.00
C ALA A 114 -14.24 11.46 6.85
N LEU A 115 -15.08 11.34 5.82
CA LEU A 115 -16.27 12.18 5.60
C LEU A 115 -17.52 11.63 6.28
N ASP A 116 -17.44 10.43 6.87
CA ASP A 116 -18.57 9.83 7.58
C ASP A 116 -19.09 10.78 8.67
N GLY A 117 -20.40 10.89 8.78
CA GLY A 117 -21.04 11.80 9.73
C GLY A 117 -21.12 13.27 9.29
N GLN A 118 -20.79 13.64 8.05
CA GLN A 118 -21.01 15.00 7.49
C GLN A 118 -22.45 15.16 6.97
N PRO A 119 -23.39 15.72 7.75
CA PRO A 119 -24.83 15.60 7.49
C PRO A 119 -25.34 16.38 6.28
N ARG A 120 -24.52 17.24 5.70
CA ARG A 120 -24.89 18.14 4.59
C ARG A 120 -24.16 17.83 3.28
N LEU A 121 -23.33 16.78 3.25
CA LEU A 121 -22.53 16.44 2.10
C LEU A 121 -23.14 15.24 1.36
N SER A 122 -23.51 15.45 0.11
CA SER A 122 -23.91 14.37 -0.79
C SER A 122 -22.69 13.85 -1.54
N ILE A 123 -22.47 12.55 -1.50
CA ILE A 123 -21.35 11.89 -2.19
C ILE A 123 -21.92 11.10 -3.37
N VAL A 124 -21.35 11.31 -4.55
CA VAL A 124 -21.56 10.47 -5.73
C VAL A 124 -20.26 9.73 -6.03
N THR A 125 -20.37 8.46 -6.34
CA THR A 125 -19.20 7.62 -6.64
C THR A 125 -19.54 6.51 -7.63
N ASN A 126 -18.52 6.08 -8.39
CA ASN A 126 -18.54 4.88 -9.22
C ASN A 126 -17.86 3.68 -8.52
N SER A 127 -17.46 3.83 -7.27
CA SER A 127 -16.75 2.82 -6.48
C SER A 127 -17.69 2.18 -5.45
N LEU A 128 -17.89 0.86 -5.56
CA LEU A 128 -18.64 0.11 -4.55
C LEU A 128 -17.97 0.17 -3.16
N HIS A 129 -16.65 0.26 -3.10
CA HIS A 129 -15.91 0.35 -1.83
C HIS A 129 -16.12 1.71 -1.16
N VAL A 130 -16.13 2.79 -1.93
CA VAL A 130 -16.45 4.13 -1.42
C VAL A 130 -17.92 4.22 -0.98
N ALA A 131 -18.84 3.59 -1.72
CA ALA A 131 -20.26 3.59 -1.37
C ALA A 131 -20.59 2.78 -0.10
N ALA A 132 -19.70 1.85 0.28
CA ALA A 132 -19.85 0.99 1.45
C ALA A 132 -19.05 1.51 2.68
N SER A 133 -18.35 2.63 2.56
CA SER A 133 -17.58 3.28 3.65
C SER A 133 -18.46 4.21 4.50
#